data_12de0e729c7218cd4417e6e2d298bdd1
#
_entry.id   12de0e729c7218cd4417e6e2d298bdd1
#
_cell.length_a   1.000
_cell.length_b   1.000
_cell.length_c   1.000
_cell.angle_alpha   90.00
_cell.angle_beta   90.00
_cell.angle_gamma   90.00
#
_symmetry.space_group_name_H-M   'P 1'
#
loop_
_entity.id
_entity.type
_entity.pdbx_description
1 polymer ?
#
loop_
_entity_poly.entity_id
_entity_poly.type
_entity_poly.pdbx_seq_one_letter_code
_entity_poly.pdbx_strand_id
1 'polypeptide(L)'
;MGYSYQVYVDTSGVGHVFLKITDPNGNSEAWGYYPKTPNAPSGPGDLKRDDQLTDPNTGLANQTHRWDWTPGPVEITSEQYQKIYDYARWVDEHPGEYGFFDNNCVEFVEDALRIIGDRPMWQDAVYPPQLKWQMEIYDWYHNALPGYLNDLYLLARNLLGRDPLAIDLDGDGIETVGVDAGVLFDHDADAIKTGTGWLK
;
A
#
# COMPACT_ATOMS: atom_id res chain seq x y z
N MET A 1 -6.26 -23.92 -6.48
CA MET A 1 -6.31 -22.45 -6.27
C MET A 1 -4.89 -21.95 -6.21
N GLY A 2 -4.62 -20.72 -6.65
CA GLY A 2 -3.30 -20.09 -6.49
C GLY A 2 -3.18 -19.36 -5.16
N TYR A 3 -2.06 -18.68 -4.95
CA TYR A 3 -1.94 -17.70 -3.90
C TYR A 3 -2.78 -16.47 -4.25
N SER A 4 -3.38 -15.84 -3.25
CA SER A 4 -4.16 -14.62 -3.46
C SER A 4 -4.11 -13.70 -2.26
N TYR A 5 -4.35 -12.42 -2.50
CA TYR A 5 -4.72 -11.46 -1.46
C TYR A 5 -6.13 -10.92 -1.71
N GLN A 6 -6.72 -10.34 -0.68
CA GLN A 6 -8.01 -9.66 -0.75
C GLN A 6 -8.06 -8.52 0.27
N VAL A 7 -8.48 -7.34 -0.18
CA VAL A 7 -8.69 -6.16 0.68
C VAL A 7 -10.14 -6.09 1.09
N TYR A 8 -10.38 -5.80 2.35
CA TYR A 8 -11.70 -5.59 2.93
C TYR A 8 -11.80 -4.20 3.52
N VAL A 9 -12.89 -3.52 3.25
CA VAL A 9 -13.13 -2.14 3.72
C VAL A 9 -14.45 -2.08 4.49
N ASP A 10 -14.41 -1.52 5.69
CA ASP A 10 -15.57 -1.03 6.42
C ASP A 10 -15.63 0.49 6.25
N THR A 11 -16.69 1.01 5.65
CA THR A 11 -16.88 2.45 5.46
C THR A 11 -17.72 3.08 6.56
N SER A 12 -18.14 2.33 7.57
CA SER A 12 -18.98 2.81 8.67
C SER A 12 -18.19 3.58 9.73
N GLY A 13 -18.66 4.73 10.12
CA GLY A 13 -18.01 5.57 11.13
C GLY A 13 -16.64 6.08 10.67
N VAL A 14 -15.61 5.78 11.43
CA VAL A 14 -14.21 6.09 11.08
C VAL A 14 -13.72 5.17 9.96
N GLY A 15 -14.35 4.02 9.85
CA GLY A 15 -13.97 2.98 8.91
C GLY A 15 -12.77 2.14 9.35
N HIS A 16 -12.54 1.06 8.61
CA HIS A 16 -11.37 0.21 8.79
C HIS A 16 -11.02 -0.50 7.48
N VAL A 17 -9.75 -0.81 7.30
CA VAL A 17 -9.26 -1.61 6.18
C VAL A 17 -8.40 -2.73 6.73
N PHE A 18 -8.60 -3.92 6.18
CA PHE A 18 -7.73 -5.06 6.49
C PHE A 18 -7.41 -5.88 5.24
N LEU A 19 -6.32 -6.59 5.31
CA LEU A 19 -5.78 -7.40 4.23
C LEU A 19 -5.80 -8.87 4.62
N LYS A 20 -6.33 -9.71 3.72
CA LYS A 20 -6.31 -11.17 3.84
C LYS A 20 -5.42 -11.76 2.75
N ILE A 21 -4.58 -12.72 3.12
CA ILE A 21 -3.89 -13.58 2.15
C ILE A 21 -4.37 -15.02 2.27
N THR A 22 -4.32 -15.75 1.16
CA THR A 22 -4.74 -17.15 1.11
C THR A 22 -3.71 -17.96 0.32
N ASP A 23 -3.34 -19.13 0.85
CA ASP A 23 -2.44 -20.07 0.18
C ASP A 23 -3.21 -21.02 -0.75
N PRO A 24 -2.52 -21.81 -1.60
CA PRO A 24 -3.17 -22.77 -2.51
C PRO A 24 -3.97 -23.87 -1.81
N ASN A 25 -3.73 -24.14 -0.53
CA ASN A 25 -4.45 -25.13 0.26
C ASN A 25 -5.73 -24.55 0.88
N GLY A 26 -5.97 -23.25 0.72
CA GLY A 26 -7.10 -22.54 1.29
C GLY A 26 -6.88 -22.01 2.73
N ASN A 27 -5.66 -22.16 3.28
CA ASN A 27 -5.35 -21.52 4.56
C ASN A 27 -5.25 -20.01 4.34
N SER A 28 -5.85 -19.25 5.25
CA SER A 28 -5.87 -17.80 5.14
C SER A 28 -5.55 -17.12 6.46
N GLU A 29 -4.95 -15.95 6.34
CA GLU A 29 -4.68 -15.03 7.44
C GLU A 29 -5.08 -13.62 7.04
N ALA A 30 -5.72 -12.90 7.97
CA ALA A 30 -6.11 -11.51 7.74
C ALA A 30 -5.54 -10.61 8.83
N TRP A 31 -5.04 -9.44 8.45
CA TRP A 31 -4.45 -8.47 9.36
C TRP A 31 -4.97 -7.07 9.13
N GLY A 32 -5.22 -6.37 10.24
CA GLY A 32 -5.51 -4.95 10.27
C GLY A 32 -4.65 -4.24 11.32
N TYR A 33 -4.31 -2.99 11.05
CA TYR A 33 -3.48 -2.17 11.91
C TYR A 33 -4.35 -1.19 12.71
N TYR A 34 -4.14 -1.14 14.01
CA TYR A 34 -4.96 -0.43 14.98
C TYR A 34 -4.12 0.40 15.95
N PRO A 35 -4.71 1.42 16.60
CA PRO A 35 -4.11 1.96 17.81
C PRO A 35 -4.22 0.92 18.93
N LYS A 36 -3.16 0.76 19.73
CA LYS A 36 -3.13 -0.14 20.88
C LYS A 36 -4.20 0.21 21.93
N THR A 37 -4.45 1.51 22.12
CA THR A 37 -5.57 2.01 22.90
C THR A 37 -6.79 2.16 21.98
N PRO A 38 -7.88 1.42 22.21
CA PRO A 38 -9.06 1.50 21.33
C PRO A 38 -9.58 2.93 21.16
N ASN A 39 -9.87 3.30 19.92
CA ASN A 39 -10.39 4.62 19.52
C ASN A 39 -9.43 5.82 19.77
N ALA A 40 -8.19 5.57 20.11
CA ALA A 40 -7.20 6.65 20.20
C ALA A 40 -6.89 7.18 18.78
N PRO A 41 -6.81 8.52 18.59
CA PRO A 41 -6.45 9.09 17.29
C PRO A 41 -4.95 8.96 16.98
N SER A 42 -4.13 8.67 17.99
CA SER A 42 -2.69 8.45 17.88
C SER A 42 -2.16 7.69 19.08
N GLY A 43 -0.96 7.11 18.95
CA GLY A 43 -0.26 6.39 20.00
C GLY A 43 0.33 5.08 19.48
N PRO A 44 0.84 4.21 20.37
CA PRO A 44 1.42 2.94 19.94
C PRO A 44 0.47 2.15 19.04
N GLY A 45 1.02 1.64 17.94
CA GLY A 45 0.30 0.78 17.00
C GLY A 45 0.18 -0.67 17.50
N ASP A 46 -0.69 -1.42 16.85
CA ASP A 46 -0.96 -2.83 17.16
C ASP A 46 -1.50 -3.54 15.91
N LEU A 47 -0.77 -4.52 15.41
CA LEU A 47 -1.24 -5.35 14.30
C LEU A 47 -2.09 -6.50 14.86
N LYS A 48 -3.30 -6.66 14.35
CA LYS A 48 -4.23 -7.70 14.84
C LYS A 48 -4.63 -8.64 13.72
N ARG A 49 -4.94 -9.86 14.14
CA ARG A 49 -5.59 -10.85 13.28
C ARG A 49 -7.08 -10.53 13.16
N ASP A 50 -7.48 -9.91 12.04
CA ASP A 50 -8.86 -9.50 11.76
C ASP A 50 -9.82 -10.67 11.46
N ASP A 51 -9.29 -11.86 11.27
CA ASP A 51 -10.05 -13.12 11.18
C ASP A 51 -10.20 -13.84 12.53
N GLN A 52 -9.60 -13.33 13.60
CA GLN A 52 -9.59 -13.95 14.93
C GLN A 52 -9.99 -12.98 16.05
N LEU A 53 -10.77 -11.97 15.73
CA LEU A 53 -11.23 -10.99 16.70
C LEU A 53 -12.22 -11.62 17.69
N THR A 54 -12.29 -11.05 18.88
CA THR A 54 -13.36 -11.34 19.83
C THR A 54 -14.41 -10.25 19.74
N ASP A 55 -15.66 -10.63 19.47
CA ASP A 55 -16.78 -9.70 19.48
C ASP A 55 -16.98 -9.14 20.91
N PRO A 56 -16.83 -7.82 21.10
CA PRO A 56 -16.94 -7.21 22.43
C PRO A 56 -18.35 -7.27 23.02
N ASN A 57 -19.38 -7.48 22.20
CA ASN A 57 -20.78 -7.53 22.65
C ASN A 57 -21.22 -8.94 23.05
N THR A 58 -20.74 -9.95 22.32
CA THR A 58 -21.15 -11.34 22.53
C THR A 58 -20.08 -12.19 23.20
N GLY A 59 -18.82 -11.72 23.22
CA GLY A 59 -17.67 -12.47 23.70
C GLY A 59 -17.27 -13.66 22.81
N LEU A 60 -17.86 -13.79 21.62
CA LEU A 60 -17.50 -14.84 20.66
C LEU A 60 -16.13 -14.56 20.06
N ALA A 61 -15.25 -15.55 20.15
CA ALA A 61 -13.92 -15.50 19.54
C ALA A 61 -13.96 -15.89 18.05
N ASN A 62 -12.87 -15.62 17.34
CA ASN A 62 -12.68 -15.95 15.92
C ASN A 62 -13.75 -15.32 15.00
N GLN A 63 -14.12 -14.10 15.32
CA GLN A 63 -14.98 -13.28 14.46
C GLN A 63 -14.12 -12.49 13.48
N THR A 64 -14.57 -12.39 12.23
CA THR A 64 -13.98 -11.50 11.24
C THR A 64 -14.44 -10.06 11.50
N HIS A 65 -13.55 -9.09 11.32
CA HIS A 65 -13.94 -7.69 11.36
C HIS A 65 -15.08 -7.43 10.37
N ARG A 66 -16.02 -6.58 10.75
CA ARG A 66 -17.10 -6.15 9.86
C ARG A 66 -16.53 -5.44 8.64
N TRP A 67 -17.10 -5.68 7.49
CA TRP A 67 -16.79 -5.00 6.24
C TRP A 67 -18.06 -4.84 5.40
N ASP A 68 -18.10 -3.85 4.54
CA ASP A 68 -19.21 -3.58 3.62
C ASP A 68 -18.78 -3.57 2.15
N TRP A 69 -17.48 -3.61 1.89
CA TRP A 69 -16.96 -3.64 0.53
C TRP A 69 -15.66 -4.45 0.39
N THR A 70 -15.48 -5.08 -0.76
CA THR A 70 -14.25 -5.76 -1.20
C THR A 70 -14.21 -5.86 -2.73
N PRO A 71 -13.05 -5.67 -3.37
CA PRO A 71 -12.91 -5.91 -4.82
C PRO A 71 -12.90 -7.40 -5.18
N GLY A 72 -12.80 -8.28 -4.21
CA GLY A 72 -12.60 -9.70 -4.42
C GLY A 72 -11.13 -10.12 -4.32
N PRO A 73 -10.83 -11.43 -4.46
CA PRO A 73 -9.48 -11.95 -4.40
C PRO A 73 -8.69 -11.62 -5.68
N VAL A 74 -7.44 -11.22 -5.51
CA VAL A 74 -6.46 -11.00 -6.58
C VAL A 74 -5.43 -12.12 -6.52
N GLU A 75 -5.20 -12.81 -7.64
CA GLU A 75 -4.17 -13.85 -7.75
C GLU A 75 -2.77 -13.22 -7.73
N ILE A 76 -1.87 -13.84 -6.97
CA ILE A 76 -0.49 -13.41 -6.82
C ILE A 76 0.46 -14.61 -6.90
N THR A 77 1.75 -14.32 -7.09
CA THR A 77 2.78 -15.35 -7.05
C THR A 77 3.09 -15.77 -5.61
N SER A 78 3.74 -16.93 -5.45
CA SER A 78 4.24 -17.37 -4.13
C SER A 78 5.24 -16.38 -3.52
N GLU A 79 6.05 -15.73 -4.35
CA GLU A 79 7.01 -14.71 -3.89
C GLU A 79 6.28 -13.46 -3.35
N GLN A 80 5.24 -13.00 -4.06
CA GLN A 80 4.42 -11.87 -3.61
C GLN A 80 3.68 -12.19 -2.31
N TYR A 81 3.12 -13.40 -2.22
CA TYR A 81 2.48 -13.90 -0.98
C TYR A 81 3.46 -13.85 0.19
N GLN A 82 4.69 -14.37 0.00
CA GLN A 82 5.69 -14.37 1.06
C GLN A 82 6.10 -12.96 1.46
N LYS A 83 6.24 -12.02 0.51
CA LYS A 83 6.54 -10.62 0.80
C LYS A 83 5.47 -9.95 1.67
N ILE A 84 4.18 -10.18 1.39
CA ILE A 84 3.09 -9.67 2.24
C ILE A 84 3.16 -10.29 3.63
N TYR A 85 3.35 -11.61 3.71
CA TYR A 85 3.44 -12.32 4.98
C TYR A 85 4.61 -11.82 5.84
N ASP A 86 5.79 -11.67 5.25
CA ASP A 86 6.98 -11.18 5.94
C ASP A 86 6.81 -9.73 6.40
N TYR A 87 6.16 -8.89 5.58
CA TYR A 87 5.84 -7.52 5.96
C TYR A 87 4.87 -7.47 7.15
N ALA A 88 3.79 -8.23 7.13
CA ALA A 88 2.86 -8.31 8.25
C ALA A 88 3.56 -8.76 9.55
N ARG A 89 4.43 -9.77 9.46
CA ARG A 89 5.26 -10.23 10.58
C ARG A 89 6.19 -9.13 11.10
N TRP A 90 6.81 -8.41 10.20
CA TRP A 90 7.70 -7.31 10.58
C TRP A 90 6.93 -6.19 11.29
N VAL A 91 5.74 -5.81 10.81
CA VAL A 91 4.87 -4.81 11.46
C VAL A 91 4.40 -5.30 12.83
N ASP A 92 4.06 -6.58 12.99
CA ASP A 92 3.68 -7.16 14.28
C ASP A 92 4.80 -7.06 15.32
N GLU A 93 6.04 -7.28 14.90
CA GLU A 93 7.23 -7.16 15.75
C GLU A 93 7.66 -5.69 15.98
N HIS A 94 7.32 -4.78 15.05
CA HIS A 94 7.72 -3.36 15.04
C HIS A 94 6.53 -2.46 14.71
N PRO A 95 5.46 -2.46 15.50
CA PRO A 95 4.21 -1.78 15.12
C PRO A 95 4.36 -0.25 15.02
N GLY A 96 5.34 0.37 15.68
CA GLY A 96 5.54 1.82 15.64
C GLY A 96 4.40 2.62 16.27
N GLU A 97 4.25 3.87 15.84
CA GLU A 97 3.19 4.76 16.31
C GLU A 97 2.05 4.79 15.29
N TYR A 98 0.84 4.62 15.78
CA TYR A 98 -0.38 4.79 14.99
C TYR A 98 -0.76 6.27 14.94
N GLY A 99 -1.16 6.78 13.78
CA GLY A 99 -1.72 8.11 13.60
C GLY A 99 -2.95 8.08 12.70
N PHE A 100 -3.97 8.85 13.03
CA PHE A 100 -5.23 8.85 12.27
C PHE A 100 -5.06 9.31 10.81
N PHE A 101 -4.10 10.20 10.56
CA PHE A 101 -3.83 10.76 9.23
C PHE A 101 -2.58 10.18 8.56
N ASP A 102 -1.78 9.45 9.33
CA ASP A 102 -0.53 8.85 8.92
C ASP A 102 -0.28 7.55 9.72
N ASN A 103 0.33 6.56 9.12
CA ASN A 103 0.60 5.26 9.72
C ASN A 103 -0.65 4.60 10.34
N ASN A 104 -1.68 4.43 9.54
CA ASN A 104 -2.97 3.86 9.93
C ASN A 104 -3.28 2.54 9.18
N CYS A 105 -4.52 2.04 9.33
CA CYS A 105 -4.95 0.79 8.70
C CYS A 105 -4.90 0.84 7.17
N VAL A 106 -5.08 2.01 6.56
CA VAL A 106 -5.02 2.19 5.10
C VAL A 106 -3.59 2.07 4.62
N GLU A 107 -2.66 2.80 5.26
CA GLU A 107 -1.23 2.76 4.89
C GLU A 107 -0.63 1.37 5.07
N PHE A 108 -1.01 0.64 6.12
CA PHE A 108 -0.59 -0.76 6.28
C PHE A 108 -0.93 -1.60 5.05
N VAL A 109 -2.16 -1.48 4.54
CA VAL A 109 -2.60 -2.21 3.34
C VAL A 109 -1.88 -1.69 2.09
N GLU A 110 -1.77 -0.37 1.93
CA GLU A 110 -1.07 0.22 0.78
C GLU A 110 0.40 -0.16 0.72
N ASP A 111 1.08 -0.20 1.85
CA ASP A 111 2.48 -0.63 1.92
C ASP A 111 2.64 -2.12 1.58
N ALA A 112 1.74 -2.98 2.06
CA ALA A 112 1.73 -4.39 1.70
C ALA A 112 1.58 -4.58 0.18
N LEU A 113 0.69 -3.82 -0.46
CA LEU A 113 0.49 -3.87 -1.91
C LEU A 113 1.67 -3.25 -2.68
N ARG A 114 2.26 -2.18 -2.16
CA ARG A 114 3.46 -1.54 -2.74
C ARG A 114 4.65 -2.49 -2.80
N ILE A 115 4.88 -3.28 -1.75
CA ILE A 115 5.98 -4.24 -1.65
C ILE A 115 5.89 -5.32 -2.73
N ILE A 116 4.70 -5.71 -3.14
CA ILE A 116 4.50 -6.70 -4.20
C ILE A 116 4.40 -6.08 -5.61
N GLY A 117 4.53 -4.76 -5.72
CA GLY A 117 4.41 -4.03 -6.98
C GLY A 117 2.97 -3.87 -7.48
N ASP A 118 1.99 -4.23 -6.67
CA ASP A 118 0.57 -4.05 -6.95
C ASP A 118 0.06 -2.82 -6.21
N ARG A 119 0.25 -1.66 -6.83
CA ARG A 119 -0.21 -0.38 -6.29
C ARG A 119 -1.36 0.12 -7.15
N PRO A 120 -2.60 -0.03 -6.70
CA PRO A 120 -3.76 0.40 -7.50
C PRO A 120 -3.90 1.92 -7.59
N MET A 121 -2.97 2.74 -7.03
CA MET A 121 -3.31 4.11 -6.68
C MET A 121 -2.27 5.16 -7.04
N TRP A 122 -2.74 6.37 -7.35
CA TRP A 122 -1.97 7.53 -7.78
C TRP A 122 -1.56 8.43 -6.61
N GLN A 123 -2.27 8.32 -5.49
CA GLN A 123 -2.01 9.03 -4.24
C GLN A 123 -2.31 8.11 -3.08
N ASP A 124 -1.61 8.30 -1.98
CA ASP A 124 -1.87 7.57 -0.76
C ASP A 124 -3.26 7.95 -0.22
N ALA A 125 -4.08 6.95 0.08
CA ALA A 125 -5.37 7.18 0.69
C ALA A 125 -5.17 7.42 2.19
N VAL A 126 -5.94 8.36 2.75
CA VAL A 126 -5.82 8.71 4.17
C VAL A 126 -6.86 7.98 5.02
N TYR A 127 -7.98 7.56 4.42
CA TYR A 127 -9.08 6.92 5.14
C TYR A 127 -9.82 5.88 4.28
N PRO A 128 -10.49 4.89 4.87
CA PRO A 128 -11.07 3.74 4.18
C PRO A 128 -11.99 4.05 3.00
N PRO A 129 -12.96 4.99 3.07
CA PRO A 129 -13.78 5.35 1.92
C PRO A 129 -13.00 5.89 0.70
N GLN A 130 -11.88 6.57 0.94
CA GLN A 130 -11.01 7.06 -0.14
C GLN A 130 -10.30 5.89 -0.81
N LEU A 131 -9.78 4.94 -0.04
CA LEU A 131 -9.17 3.72 -0.59
C LEU A 131 -10.19 2.94 -1.44
N LYS A 132 -11.40 2.72 -0.92
CA LYS A 132 -12.47 2.06 -1.67
C LYS A 132 -12.71 2.75 -3.02
N TRP A 133 -12.94 4.06 -3.01
CA TRP A 133 -13.20 4.82 -4.23
C TRP A 133 -12.08 4.70 -5.26
N GLN A 134 -10.83 4.71 -4.82
CA GLN A 134 -9.69 4.57 -5.69
C GLN A 134 -9.59 3.15 -6.29
N MET A 135 -9.86 2.11 -5.49
CA MET A 135 -9.88 0.72 -5.98
C MET A 135 -11.04 0.49 -6.96
N GLU A 136 -12.21 1.09 -6.73
CA GLU A 136 -13.34 1.04 -7.67
C GLU A 136 -13.00 1.70 -9.02
N ILE A 137 -12.31 2.83 -9.00
CA ILE A 137 -11.82 3.49 -10.22
C ILE A 137 -10.81 2.60 -10.94
N TYR A 138 -9.87 2.02 -10.21
CA TYR A 138 -8.86 1.12 -10.77
C TYR A 138 -9.52 -0.08 -11.46
N ASP A 139 -10.45 -0.74 -10.80
CA ASP A 139 -11.19 -1.88 -11.37
C ASP A 139 -12.00 -1.47 -12.59
N TRP A 140 -12.64 -0.30 -12.54
CA TRP A 140 -13.37 0.23 -13.70
C TRP A 140 -12.44 0.47 -14.89
N TYR A 141 -11.27 1.07 -14.68
CA TYR A 141 -10.29 1.29 -15.73
C TYR A 141 -9.80 -0.03 -16.34
N HIS A 142 -9.45 -1.00 -15.51
CA HIS A 142 -8.96 -2.30 -15.97
C HIS A 142 -10.01 -3.09 -16.75
N ASN A 143 -11.27 -3.00 -16.36
CA ASN A 143 -12.35 -3.75 -16.99
C ASN A 143 -12.99 -3.01 -18.19
N ALA A 144 -12.96 -1.67 -18.21
CA ALA A 144 -13.63 -0.87 -19.23
C ALA A 144 -12.73 -0.51 -20.43
N LEU A 145 -11.40 -0.52 -20.25
CA LEU A 145 -10.48 -0.14 -21.32
C LEU A 145 -10.01 -1.34 -22.13
N PRO A 146 -9.95 -1.24 -23.48
CA PRO A 146 -9.27 -2.23 -24.30
C PRO A 146 -7.83 -2.45 -23.83
N GLY A 147 -7.29 -3.68 -24.00
CA GLY A 147 -6.00 -4.08 -23.46
C GLY A 147 -4.84 -3.11 -23.78
N TYR A 148 -4.80 -2.53 -24.99
CA TYR A 148 -3.76 -1.57 -25.36
C TYR A 148 -3.84 -0.24 -24.58
N LEU A 149 -5.02 0.17 -24.12
CA LEU A 149 -5.18 1.37 -23.28
C LEU A 149 -4.79 1.07 -21.84
N ASN A 150 -4.99 -0.15 -21.41
CA ASN A 150 -4.49 -0.62 -20.11
C ASN A 150 -2.95 -0.63 -20.08
N ASP A 151 -2.31 -1.12 -21.15
CA ASP A 151 -0.85 -1.06 -21.29
C ASP A 151 -0.33 0.38 -21.31
N LEU A 152 -1.04 1.29 -22.01
CA LEU A 152 -0.71 2.70 -22.02
C LEU A 152 -0.88 3.35 -20.63
N TYR A 153 -1.93 2.97 -19.90
CA TYR A 153 -2.14 3.42 -18.53
C TYR A 153 -1.02 2.93 -17.59
N LEU A 154 -0.64 1.66 -17.68
CA LEU A 154 0.48 1.10 -16.91
C LEU A 154 1.81 1.77 -17.25
N LEU A 155 2.02 2.09 -18.53
CA LEU A 155 3.17 2.85 -18.98
C LEU A 155 3.16 4.27 -18.43
N ALA A 156 2.04 4.98 -18.53
CA ALA A 156 1.88 6.32 -17.98
C ALA A 156 2.06 6.35 -16.47
N ARG A 157 1.48 5.39 -15.74
CA ARG A 157 1.67 5.20 -14.29
C ARG A 157 3.14 4.99 -13.94
N ASN A 158 3.84 4.14 -14.69
CA ASN A 158 5.26 3.89 -14.48
C ASN A 158 6.14 5.11 -14.78
N LEU A 159 5.72 5.96 -15.72
CA LEU A 159 6.41 7.21 -16.06
C LEU A 159 6.09 8.32 -15.04
N LEU A 160 4.83 8.46 -14.64
CA LEU A 160 4.37 9.52 -13.73
C LEU A 160 4.66 9.21 -12.26
N GLY A 161 4.82 7.93 -11.91
CA GLY A 161 5.17 7.50 -10.54
C GLY A 161 6.67 7.38 -10.28
N ARG A 162 7.52 7.82 -11.21
CA ARG A 162 8.97 7.85 -11.02
C ARG A 162 9.43 9.29 -10.81
N ASP A 163 9.79 9.62 -9.61
CA ASP A 163 10.62 10.77 -9.30
C ASP A 163 12.11 10.32 -9.44
N PRO A 164 13.00 11.11 -10.01
CA PRO A 164 12.85 12.53 -10.30
C PRO A 164 12.34 12.83 -11.71
N LEU A 165 11.66 13.96 -11.85
CA LEU A 165 11.38 14.56 -13.15
C LEU A 165 12.71 14.91 -13.83
N ALA A 166 13.08 14.16 -14.87
CA ALA A 166 14.21 14.52 -15.71
C ALA A 166 13.70 15.38 -16.87
N ILE A 167 14.21 16.58 -16.99
CA ILE A 167 13.88 17.52 -18.08
C ILE A 167 15.10 17.66 -18.96
N ASP A 168 14.95 17.27 -20.20
CA ASP A 168 15.93 17.56 -21.26
C ASP A 168 15.74 19.03 -21.68
N LEU A 169 16.72 19.87 -21.35
CA LEU A 169 16.66 21.31 -21.62
C LEU A 169 17.32 21.71 -22.95
N ASP A 170 18.14 20.87 -23.53
CA ASP A 170 18.88 21.12 -24.77
C ASP A 170 18.41 20.28 -25.97
N GLY A 171 17.56 19.25 -25.68
CA GLY A 171 16.87 18.49 -26.72
C GLY A 171 17.74 17.39 -27.37
N ASP A 172 18.85 17.00 -26.73
CA ASP A 172 19.76 15.98 -27.26
C ASP A 172 19.56 14.59 -26.61
N GLY A 173 18.60 14.48 -25.67
CA GLY A 173 18.23 13.28 -24.95
C GLY A 173 18.63 13.32 -23.48
N ILE A 174 17.86 12.62 -22.63
CA ILE A 174 18.13 12.57 -21.17
C ILE A 174 19.42 11.79 -20.94
N GLU A 175 20.47 12.48 -20.54
CA GLU A 175 21.73 11.88 -20.13
C GLU A 175 21.70 11.52 -18.64
N THR A 176 22.04 10.29 -18.30
CA THR A 176 22.21 9.86 -16.92
C THR A 176 23.68 9.72 -16.58
N VAL A 177 24.14 10.45 -15.60
CA VAL A 177 25.49 10.27 -15.04
C VAL A 177 25.47 9.20 -13.94
N GLY A 178 26.44 8.30 -13.97
CA GLY A 178 26.57 7.27 -12.94
C GLY A 178 26.78 7.87 -11.55
N VAL A 179 26.39 7.13 -10.52
CA VAL A 179 26.51 7.52 -9.10
C VAL A 179 27.96 7.95 -8.74
N ASP A 180 28.95 7.37 -9.42
CA ASP A 180 30.37 7.64 -9.23
C ASP A 180 30.83 8.97 -9.86
N ALA A 181 30.01 9.62 -10.68
CA ALA A 181 30.35 10.88 -11.33
C ALA A 181 30.19 12.12 -10.43
N GLY A 182 29.66 11.95 -9.22
CA GLY A 182 29.66 12.96 -8.17
C GLY A 182 28.93 14.25 -8.55
N VAL A 183 27.65 14.17 -8.92
CA VAL A 183 26.85 15.38 -9.13
C VAL A 183 26.67 16.12 -7.82
N LEU A 184 27.22 17.31 -7.76
CA LEU A 184 27.12 18.19 -6.60
C LEU A 184 26.05 19.26 -6.87
N PHE A 185 25.07 19.35 -6.00
CA PHE A 185 24.00 20.34 -6.11
C PHE A 185 23.96 21.24 -4.85
N ASP A 186 23.71 22.51 -5.07
CA ASP A 186 23.51 23.49 -4.00
C ASP A 186 22.00 23.63 -3.74
N HIS A 187 21.50 22.91 -2.71
CA HIS A 187 20.06 22.79 -2.45
C HIS A 187 19.44 24.02 -1.78
N ASP A 188 20.23 24.83 -1.10
CA ASP A 188 19.76 25.96 -0.27
C ASP A 188 20.40 27.29 -0.67
N ALA A 189 21.13 27.30 -1.78
CA ALA A 189 21.80 28.47 -2.36
C ALA A 189 22.80 29.15 -1.39
N ASP A 190 23.44 28.35 -0.53
CA ASP A 190 24.48 28.82 0.40
C ASP A 190 25.89 28.76 -0.20
N ALA A 191 26.02 28.40 -1.47
CA ALA A 191 27.23 28.15 -2.22
C ALA A 191 28.03 26.91 -1.79
N ILE A 192 27.46 26.04 -0.94
CA ILE A 192 28.03 24.76 -0.55
C ILE A 192 27.34 23.65 -1.35
N LYS A 193 28.07 23.01 -2.25
CA LYS A 193 27.53 21.91 -3.05
C LYS A 193 27.62 20.61 -2.29
N THR A 194 26.49 19.97 -2.06
CA THR A 194 26.39 18.65 -1.45
C THR A 194 26.15 17.56 -2.52
N GLY A 195 26.73 16.37 -2.31
CA GLY A 195 26.48 15.24 -3.19
C GLY A 195 25.03 14.75 -3.07
N THR A 196 24.32 14.71 -4.19
CA THR A 196 22.98 14.11 -4.28
C THR A 196 23.11 12.67 -4.75
N GLY A 197 22.63 11.73 -3.95
CA GLY A 197 22.43 10.36 -4.42
C GLY A 197 21.13 10.28 -5.23
N TRP A 198 21.20 9.68 -6.41
CA TRP A 198 19.98 9.34 -7.14
C TRP A 198 19.37 8.09 -6.50
N LEU A 199 18.10 8.17 -6.13
CA LEU A 199 17.34 7.00 -5.73
C LEU A 199 17.11 6.12 -6.97
N LYS A 200 17.45 4.83 -6.82
CA LYS A 200 17.11 3.81 -7.82
C LYS A 200 15.63 3.50 -7.78
#